data_724119cb98e7df46693f59175bd416cd
#
_entry.id   724119cb98e7df46693f59175bd416cd
#
_cell.length_a   1.000
_cell.length_b   1.000
_cell.length_c   1.000
_cell.angle_alpha   90.00
_cell.angle_beta   90.00
_cell.angle_gamma   90.00
#
_symmetry.space_group_name_H-M   'P 1'
#
loop_
_entity.id
_entity.type
_entity.pdbx_description
1 polymer ?
#
loop_
_entity_poly.entity_id
_entity_poly.type
_entity_poly.pdbx_seq_one_letter_code
_entity_poly.pdbx_strand_id
1 'polypeptide(L)'
;QRDDKSIDATEIEVKNDSNSTPTTYVRYFGSLTALPASARIGDWVVGGKTVHVVERTRIREEHGKAAVGAYLEVEGNQRADGSIDAAEITVERDAAAPAGTIGYIDFYGQIKTLPTGNTMVGTWTVDGKTVNVSATTKLEKGRVDFAVGVIVEVKGYLLNNGQVNAIKIEGKVPATNSNVVTRSFIEFIGAVTALPTTTNYVGDWKVGGRTVHVAERTRVRRERAAVTVGATVEIYGVELSDGTVDAKFIEVAHGPTGSGFQTFDALTSVNAGNYQEGSASSAIIASFGSGLAGGVDVAKGLPLPTELGGVSVLIDGDPAGLFFVSPGQINYQVPEDALPGAAQVTVMRNGQTVAQGTLELGNVGPSIFTADSSGTGVPAGVLLRVRANGQQVYEPLSTFNNGKVTPVTISRNFGDRLFLVLYGTGWRGADDTDGNAANGIAESLEATLGNTKAPVLFAGEAPGFAGLDQMNVEIPNGVTGTVTLMVKVNDGEGNIVRTNSVTISIR
;
A
#
# COMPACT_ATOMS: atom_id res chain seq x y z
N GLN A 1 9.98 10.26 -34.58
CA GLN A 1 9.28 10.90 -35.70
C GLN A 1 10.13 10.69 -36.96
N ARG A 2 9.53 10.22 -38.04
CA ARG A 2 10.20 10.05 -39.31
C ARG A 2 10.34 11.39 -40.04
N ASP A 3 11.18 11.42 -41.08
CA ASP A 3 11.42 12.64 -41.87
C ASP A 3 10.16 13.17 -42.56
N ASP A 4 9.18 12.30 -42.82
CA ASP A 4 7.88 12.63 -43.41
C ASP A 4 6.84 13.12 -42.32
N LYS A 5 7.30 13.35 -41.08
CA LYS A 5 6.52 13.72 -39.90
C LYS A 5 5.57 12.63 -39.35
N SER A 6 5.62 11.41 -39.87
CA SER A 6 4.93 10.29 -39.28
C SER A 6 5.65 9.82 -37.99
N ILE A 7 4.92 9.12 -37.13
CA ILE A 7 5.40 8.60 -35.84
C ILE A 7 5.21 7.08 -35.86
N ASP A 8 6.28 6.33 -35.63
CA ASP A 8 6.16 4.92 -35.22
C ASP A 8 5.83 4.90 -33.72
N ALA A 9 4.61 4.63 -33.38
CA ALA A 9 4.21 4.46 -32.01
C ALA A 9 4.59 3.06 -31.54
N THR A 10 5.39 2.97 -30.50
CA THR A 10 5.68 1.71 -29.78
C THR A 10 4.59 1.39 -28.77
N GLU A 11 3.83 2.40 -28.36
CA GLU A 11 2.69 2.28 -27.45
C GLU A 11 1.72 3.44 -27.72
N ILE A 12 0.42 3.13 -27.76
CA ILE A 12 -0.64 4.13 -27.86
C ILE A 12 -1.56 3.93 -26.66
N GLU A 13 -1.50 4.85 -25.71
CA GLU A 13 -2.42 4.89 -24.58
C GLU A 13 -3.55 5.89 -24.89
N VAL A 14 -4.80 5.40 -24.89
CA VAL A 14 -5.98 6.26 -25.01
C VAL A 14 -6.32 6.79 -23.61
N LYS A 15 -5.93 8.02 -23.32
CA LYS A 15 -6.16 8.66 -22.01
C LYS A 15 -7.57 9.22 -21.82
N ASN A 16 -8.32 9.43 -22.87
CA ASN A 16 -9.73 9.87 -22.80
C ASN A 16 -10.46 9.51 -24.09
N ASP A 17 -11.49 8.71 -23.97
CA ASP A 17 -12.50 8.58 -25.01
C ASP A 17 -13.54 9.68 -24.77
N SER A 18 -13.58 10.68 -25.65
CA SER A 18 -14.55 11.79 -25.59
C SER A 18 -16.01 11.34 -25.72
N ASN A 19 -16.25 10.03 -25.87
CA ASN A 19 -17.56 9.39 -25.88
C ASN A 19 -17.83 8.55 -24.61
N SER A 20 -16.96 8.56 -23.60
CA SER A 20 -17.22 7.85 -22.36
C SER A 20 -18.32 8.57 -21.57
N THR A 21 -19.45 7.93 -21.42
CA THR A 21 -20.45 8.28 -20.40
C THR A 21 -19.71 8.38 -19.06
N PRO A 22 -19.97 9.38 -18.21
CA PRO A 22 -19.33 9.48 -16.90
C PRO A 22 -19.48 8.16 -16.16
N THR A 23 -18.37 7.43 -15.97
CA THR A 23 -18.36 6.20 -15.18
C THR A 23 -18.11 6.57 -13.76
N THR A 24 -18.84 5.97 -12.84
CA THR A 24 -18.68 6.20 -11.41
C THR A 24 -17.89 5.04 -10.83
N TYR A 25 -16.80 5.33 -10.14
CA TYR A 25 -16.04 4.30 -9.45
C TYR A 25 -16.87 3.76 -8.29
N VAL A 26 -16.94 2.44 -8.19
CA VAL A 26 -17.74 1.75 -7.16
C VAL A 26 -16.92 0.67 -6.50
N ARG A 27 -17.21 0.44 -5.25
CA ARG A 27 -16.78 -0.73 -4.48
C ARG A 27 -18.02 -1.51 -4.10
N TYR A 28 -18.07 -2.78 -4.47
CA TYR A 28 -19.25 -3.60 -4.40
C TYR A 28 -18.99 -4.96 -3.79
N PHE A 29 -19.80 -5.35 -2.84
CA PHE A 29 -19.70 -6.65 -2.18
C PHE A 29 -20.84 -7.56 -2.59
N GLY A 30 -20.54 -8.83 -2.82
CA GLY A 30 -21.57 -9.80 -3.14
C GLY A 30 -21.06 -11.22 -3.30
N SER A 31 -22.00 -12.18 -3.24
CA SER A 31 -21.66 -13.57 -3.52
C SER A 31 -21.50 -13.78 -5.04
N LEU A 32 -20.42 -14.44 -5.42
CA LEU A 32 -20.18 -14.89 -6.79
C LEU A 32 -21.18 -16.00 -7.13
N THR A 33 -22.06 -15.75 -8.08
CA THR A 33 -23.09 -16.71 -8.49
C THR A 33 -22.84 -17.31 -9.86
N ALA A 34 -22.05 -16.65 -10.71
CA ALA A 34 -21.62 -17.17 -12.00
C ALA A 34 -20.28 -16.57 -12.42
N LEU A 35 -19.45 -17.37 -13.10
CA LEU A 35 -18.21 -16.98 -13.77
C LEU A 35 -18.02 -17.83 -15.04
N PRO A 36 -17.20 -17.38 -16.02
CA PRO A 36 -16.92 -18.13 -17.24
C PRO A 36 -16.31 -19.50 -16.97
N ALA A 37 -16.74 -20.53 -17.70
CA ALA A 37 -16.36 -21.92 -17.44
C ALA A 37 -14.89 -22.25 -17.76
N SER A 38 -14.22 -21.49 -18.64
CA SER A 38 -12.89 -21.84 -19.18
C SER A 38 -11.82 -20.77 -19.01
N ALA A 39 -12.18 -19.57 -18.59
CA ALA A 39 -11.24 -18.46 -18.35
C ALA A 39 -11.76 -17.57 -17.22
N ARG A 40 -10.84 -16.93 -16.47
CA ARG A 40 -11.24 -15.92 -15.48
C ARG A 40 -11.70 -14.61 -16.12
N ILE A 41 -11.38 -14.40 -17.41
CA ILE A 41 -11.77 -13.22 -18.19
C ILE A 41 -13.19 -13.42 -18.74
N GLY A 42 -14.01 -12.38 -18.63
CA GLY A 42 -15.40 -12.38 -19.09
C GLY A 42 -16.36 -11.84 -18.03
N ASP A 43 -17.64 -12.10 -18.22
CA ASP A 43 -18.67 -11.59 -17.33
C ASP A 43 -18.87 -12.51 -16.13
N TRP A 44 -18.67 -11.95 -14.94
CA TRP A 44 -19.00 -12.58 -13.67
C TRP A 44 -20.35 -12.06 -13.17
N VAL A 45 -21.06 -12.82 -12.36
CA VAL A 45 -22.26 -12.34 -11.65
C VAL A 45 -21.97 -12.34 -10.16
N VAL A 46 -21.85 -11.15 -9.60
CA VAL A 46 -21.54 -10.91 -8.18
C VAL A 46 -22.70 -10.15 -7.54
N GLY A 47 -23.34 -10.72 -6.51
CA GLY A 47 -24.48 -10.09 -5.85
C GLY A 47 -25.63 -9.68 -6.79
N GLY A 48 -25.82 -10.42 -7.89
CA GLY A 48 -26.82 -10.13 -8.90
C GLY A 48 -26.43 -9.07 -9.94
N LYS A 49 -25.23 -8.50 -9.88
CA LYS A 49 -24.69 -7.57 -10.88
C LYS A 49 -23.73 -8.25 -11.83
N THR A 50 -23.73 -7.80 -13.08
CA THR A 50 -22.71 -8.19 -14.06
C THR A 50 -21.44 -7.41 -13.80
N VAL A 51 -20.33 -8.14 -13.68
CA VAL A 51 -18.97 -7.61 -13.46
C VAL A 51 -18.11 -8.04 -14.63
N HIS A 52 -17.64 -7.07 -15.40
CA HIS A 52 -16.77 -7.31 -16.55
C HIS A 52 -15.33 -7.46 -16.09
N VAL A 53 -14.80 -8.66 -16.21
CA VAL A 53 -13.43 -9.02 -15.85
C VAL A 53 -12.59 -9.12 -17.10
N VAL A 54 -11.53 -8.34 -17.19
CA VAL A 54 -10.62 -8.28 -18.32
C VAL A 54 -9.20 -8.68 -17.88
N GLU A 55 -8.26 -8.80 -18.83
CA GLU A 55 -6.88 -9.22 -18.53
C GLU A 55 -6.17 -8.35 -17.51
N ARG A 56 -6.47 -7.05 -17.49
CA ARG A 56 -5.90 -6.08 -16.53
C ARG A 56 -6.61 -6.07 -15.17
N THR A 57 -7.76 -6.74 -15.02
CA THR A 57 -8.45 -6.83 -13.73
C THR A 57 -7.59 -7.62 -12.76
N ARG A 58 -7.22 -7.01 -11.65
CA ARG A 58 -6.48 -7.68 -10.58
C ARG A 58 -7.44 -8.57 -9.80
N ILE A 59 -7.07 -9.83 -9.58
CA ILE A 59 -7.86 -10.76 -8.76
C ILE A 59 -7.00 -11.22 -7.59
N ARG A 60 -7.39 -10.79 -6.38
CA ARG A 60 -6.76 -11.16 -5.12
C ARG A 60 -7.46 -12.36 -4.51
N GLU A 61 -6.74 -13.43 -4.36
CA GLU A 61 -7.23 -14.69 -3.78
C GLU A 61 -6.56 -15.01 -2.43
N GLU A 62 -6.30 -13.98 -1.65
CA GLU A 62 -5.63 -14.12 -0.35
C GLU A 62 -6.50 -14.86 0.66
N HIS A 63 -7.81 -14.62 0.62
CA HIS A 63 -8.81 -15.20 1.53
C HIS A 63 -9.55 -16.41 0.93
N GLY A 64 -9.06 -16.97 -0.16
CA GLY A 64 -9.65 -18.15 -0.81
C GLY A 64 -9.70 -18.01 -2.33
N LYS A 65 -10.40 -18.93 -2.98
CA LYS A 65 -10.52 -18.97 -4.44
C LYS A 65 -11.78 -18.26 -4.93
N ALA A 66 -11.65 -17.49 -6.02
CA ALA A 66 -12.79 -16.94 -6.74
C ALA A 66 -13.55 -18.09 -7.43
N ALA A 67 -14.53 -18.63 -6.74
CA ALA A 67 -15.39 -19.73 -7.18
C ALA A 67 -16.86 -19.43 -6.85
N VAL A 68 -17.81 -20.01 -7.57
CA VAL A 68 -19.23 -19.83 -7.27
C VAL A 68 -19.51 -20.15 -5.81
N GLY A 69 -20.15 -19.20 -5.11
CA GLY A 69 -20.38 -19.24 -3.65
C GLY A 69 -19.39 -18.42 -2.84
N ALA A 70 -18.23 -18.01 -3.39
CA ALA A 70 -17.32 -17.10 -2.74
C ALA A 70 -17.98 -15.73 -2.53
N TYR A 71 -17.62 -15.05 -1.45
CA TYR A 71 -18.02 -13.66 -1.20
C TYR A 71 -16.88 -12.75 -1.63
N LEU A 72 -17.19 -11.82 -2.51
CA LEU A 72 -16.21 -10.99 -3.19
C LEU A 72 -16.44 -9.51 -2.87
N GLU A 73 -15.36 -8.77 -2.83
CA GLU A 73 -15.31 -7.36 -3.07
C GLU A 73 -14.95 -7.10 -4.53
N VAL A 74 -15.62 -6.15 -5.17
CA VAL A 74 -15.38 -5.73 -6.55
C VAL A 74 -15.20 -4.23 -6.57
N GLU A 75 -14.05 -3.79 -7.02
CA GLU A 75 -13.75 -2.37 -7.25
C GLU A 75 -13.67 -2.10 -8.76
N GLY A 76 -14.24 -0.98 -9.19
CA GLY A 76 -14.22 -0.66 -10.61
C GLY A 76 -15.19 0.45 -11.01
N ASN A 77 -15.35 0.64 -12.30
CA ASN A 77 -16.21 1.67 -12.85
C ASN A 77 -17.61 1.11 -13.16
N GLN A 78 -18.64 1.69 -12.57
CA GLN A 78 -20.02 1.33 -12.88
C GLN A 78 -20.46 1.99 -14.18
N ARG A 79 -21.04 1.19 -15.06
CA ARG A 79 -21.66 1.64 -16.31
C ARG A 79 -23.09 2.13 -16.09
N ALA A 80 -23.63 2.81 -17.09
CA ALA A 80 -25.00 3.33 -17.05
C ALA A 80 -26.07 2.22 -16.93
N ASP A 81 -25.77 1.00 -17.38
CA ASP A 81 -26.64 -0.18 -17.25
C ASP A 81 -26.55 -0.86 -15.88
N GLY A 82 -25.70 -0.34 -14.99
CA GLY A 82 -25.49 -0.86 -13.63
C GLY A 82 -24.46 -1.98 -13.54
N SER A 83 -23.89 -2.45 -14.66
CA SER A 83 -22.76 -3.37 -14.65
C SER A 83 -21.47 -2.67 -14.21
N ILE A 84 -20.44 -3.45 -13.84
CA ILE A 84 -19.18 -2.92 -13.30
C ILE A 84 -18.01 -3.40 -14.17
N ASP A 85 -17.20 -2.47 -14.69
CA ASP A 85 -15.88 -2.77 -15.23
C ASP A 85 -14.90 -2.92 -14.07
N ALA A 86 -14.56 -4.15 -13.73
CA ALA A 86 -13.71 -4.41 -12.56
C ALA A 86 -12.26 -4.00 -12.81
N ALA A 87 -11.74 -3.15 -11.92
CA ALA A 87 -10.32 -2.88 -11.80
C ALA A 87 -9.67 -3.93 -10.88
N GLU A 88 -10.34 -4.22 -9.75
CA GLU A 88 -9.89 -5.21 -8.77
C GLU A 88 -11.05 -6.05 -8.25
N ILE A 89 -10.76 -7.31 -7.93
CA ILE A 89 -11.67 -8.24 -7.26
C ILE A 89 -10.89 -8.91 -6.13
N THR A 90 -11.37 -8.77 -4.90
CA THR A 90 -10.81 -9.44 -3.73
C THR A 90 -11.75 -10.53 -3.24
N VAL A 91 -11.20 -11.71 -2.97
CA VAL A 91 -11.96 -12.81 -2.35
C VAL A 91 -11.97 -12.62 -0.85
N GLU A 92 -13.08 -12.15 -0.31
CA GLU A 92 -13.26 -11.92 1.13
C GLU A 92 -13.56 -13.21 1.90
N ARG A 93 -14.19 -14.16 1.24
CA ARG A 93 -14.49 -15.48 1.80
C ARG A 93 -14.65 -16.51 0.71
N ASP A 94 -13.95 -17.64 0.84
CA ASP A 94 -14.08 -18.78 -0.06
C ASP A 94 -15.48 -19.42 0.00
N ALA A 95 -15.92 -19.97 -1.11
CA ALA A 95 -17.12 -20.80 -1.19
C ALA A 95 -17.03 -22.05 -0.30
N ALA A 96 -15.83 -22.57 -0.09
CA ALA A 96 -15.54 -23.73 0.71
C ALA A 96 -15.25 -23.42 2.19
N ALA A 97 -15.58 -22.20 2.66
CA ALA A 97 -15.38 -21.85 4.06
C ALA A 97 -16.05 -22.91 4.97
N PRO A 98 -15.35 -23.44 5.97
CA PRO A 98 -15.86 -24.50 6.84
C PRO A 98 -17.15 -24.10 7.55
N ALA A 99 -18.00 -25.08 7.83
CA ALA A 99 -19.20 -24.85 8.64
C ALA A 99 -18.83 -24.25 10.00
N GLY A 100 -19.56 -23.20 10.42
CA GLY A 100 -19.28 -22.46 11.66
C GLY A 100 -18.26 -21.33 11.49
N THR A 101 -17.82 -21.03 10.27
CA THR A 101 -17.01 -19.84 9.99
C THR A 101 -17.80 -18.57 10.31
N ILE A 102 -17.23 -17.72 11.15
CA ILE A 102 -17.80 -16.41 11.55
C ILE A 102 -17.01 -15.23 10.99
N GLY A 103 -15.83 -15.48 10.41
CA GLY A 103 -14.99 -14.47 9.81
C GLY A 103 -13.68 -15.03 9.27
N TYR A 104 -12.88 -14.15 8.72
CA TYR A 104 -11.50 -14.38 8.34
C TYR A 104 -10.59 -13.74 9.39
N ILE A 105 -9.40 -14.33 9.61
CA ILE A 105 -8.44 -13.83 10.57
C ILE A 105 -7.04 -13.87 9.95
N ASP A 106 -6.31 -12.79 10.12
CA ASP A 106 -4.89 -12.68 9.87
C ASP A 106 -4.21 -12.22 11.16
N PHE A 107 -3.23 -12.96 11.66
CA PHE A 107 -2.54 -12.61 12.89
C PHE A 107 -1.12 -13.15 12.98
N TYR A 108 -0.29 -12.44 13.71
CA TYR A 108 1.07 -12.87 14.08
C TYR A 108 1.06 -13.48 15.46
N GLY A 109 1.75 -14.60 15.64
CA GLY A 109 1.85 -15.24 16.93
C GLY A 109 3.00 -16.22 17.04
N GLN A 110 3.41 -16.50 18.28
CA GLN A 110 4.47 -17.45 18.56
C GLN A 110 3.92 -18.90 18.62
N ILE A 111 4.54 -19.81 17.90
CA ILE A 111 4.23 -21.25 18.00
C ILE A 111 4.53 -21.73 19.41
N LYS A 112 3.52 -22.21 20.12
CA LYS A 112 3.64 -22.82 21.45
C LYS A 112 3.66 -24.34 21.38
N THR A 113 2.90 -24.93 20.46
CA THR A 113 2.90 -26.38 20.22
C THR A 113 2.75 -26.67 18.73
N LEU A 114 3.35 -27.78 18.31
CA LEU A 114 3.22 -28.37 16.97
C LEU A 114 2.68 -29.81 17.09
N PRO A 115 2.07 -30.33 16.02
CA PRO A 115 1.64 -31.75 16.02
C PRO A 115 2.83 -32.67 16.15
N THR A 116 2.62 -33.82 16.78
CA THR A 116 3.64 -34.86 16.90
C THR A 116 3.70 -35.70 15.62
N GLY A 117 4.89 -35.87 15.05
CA GLY A 117 5.11 -36.65 13.83
C GLY A 117 5.87 -35.85 12.74
N ASN A 118 6.01 -36.52 11.58
CA ASN A 118 6.79 -35.93 10.45
C ASN A 118 5.97 -35.02 9.53
N THR A 119 4.68 -34.86 9.78
CA THR A 119 3.80 -33.95 9.03
C THR A 119 3.45 -32.77 9.90
N MET A 120 3.42 -31.56 9.29
CA MET A 120 2.94 -30.36 9.97
C MET A 120 1.41 -30.25 10.00
N VAL A 121 0.71 -31.25 9.46
CA VAL A 121 -0.76 -31.33 9.47
C VAL A 121 -1.24 -31.78 10.87
N GLY A 122 -2.20 -31.03 11.40
CA GLY A 122 -2.75 -31.24 12.73
C GLY A 122 -3.04 -29.93 13.44
N THR A 123 -3.20 -30.01 14.75
CA THR A 123 -3.50 -28.84 15.57
C THR A 123 -2.21 -28.20 16.07
N TRP A 124 -2.04 -26.91 15.77
CA TRP A 124 -0.99 -26.06 16.35
C TRP A 124 -1.59 -25.19 17.45
N THR A 125 -0.75 -24.75 18.37
CA THR A 125 -1.10 -23.66 19.27
C THR A 125 -0.20 -22.47 18.94
N VAL A 126 -0.80 -21.36 18.57
CA VAL A 126 -0.09 -20.12 18.21
C VAL A 126 -0.63 -19.00 19.11
N ASP A 127 0.18 -18.48 20.03
CA ASP A 127 -0.19 -17.52 21.07
C ASP A 127 -1.52 -17.84 21.78
N GLY A 128 -1.68 -19.12 22.16
CA GLY A 128 -2.87 -19.58 22.87
C GLY A 128 -4.07 -19.90 21.97
N LYS A 129 -4.03 -19.57 20.68
CA LYS A 129 -5.07 -19.97 19.71
C LYS A 129 -4.85 -21.37 19.22
N THR A 130 -5.93 -22.09 19.07
CA THR A 130 -5.95 -23.39 18.38
C THR A 130 -6.05 -23.16 16.89
N VAL A 131 -4.99 -23.55 16.16
CA VAL A 131 -4.88 -23.42 14.71
C VAL A 131 -4.89 -24.81 14.08
N ASN A 132 -5.92 -25.10 13.31
CA ASN A 132 -6.08 -26.36 12.61
C ASN A 132 -5.39 -26.27 11.24
N VAL A 133 -4.37 -27.08 11.05
CA VAL A 133 -3.58 -27.17 9.82
C VAL A 133 -3.96 -28.44 9.07
N SER A 134 -4.41 -28.30 7.85
CA SER A 134 -4.83 -29.40 6.97
C SER A 134 -3.81 -29.65 5.86
N ALA A 135 -4.02 -30.67 5.05
CA ALA A 135 -3.19 -30.95 3.89
C ALA A 135 -3.30 -29.87 2.78
N THR A 136 -4.34 -29.03 2.84
CA THR A 136 -4.55 -27.92 1.90
C THR A 136 -4.02 -26.58 2.42
N THR A 137 -3.62 -26.52 3.70
CA THR A 137 -3.00 -25.32 4.28
C THR A 137 -1.64 -25.07 3.61
N LYS A 138 -1.45 -23.88 3.08
CA LYS A 138 -0.18 -23.45 2.49
C LYS A 138 0.81 -23.16 3.61
N LEU A 139 1.87 -23.95 3.71
CA LEU A 139 2.93 -23.76 4.68
C LEU A 139 4.15 -23.16 3.98
N GLU A 140 4.46 -21.90 4.30
CA GLU A 140 5.62 -21.19 3.79
C GLU A 140 6.64 -21.01 4.91
N LYS A 141 7.80 -21.64 4.77
CA LYS A 141 8.86 -21.53 5.78
C LYS A 141 9.41 -20.10 5.88
N GLY A 142 9.27 -19.32 4.81
CA GLY A 142 9.82 -17.98 4.76
C GLY A 142 11.33 -17.97 5.03
N ARG A 143 11.73 -17.27 6.08
CA ARG A 143 13.15 -17.20 6.52
C ARG A 143 13.50 -18.23 7.59
N VAL A 144 12.53 -18.96 8.12
CA VAL A 144 12.70 -19.86 9.28
C VAL A 144 11.90 -21.14 9.14
N ASP A 145 12.46 -22.24 9.66
CA ASP A 145 11.73 -23.50 9.78
C ASP A 145 10.74 -23.43 10.95
N PHE A 146 9.58 -24.05 10.78
CA PHE A 146 8.57 -24.10 11.83
C PHE A 146 9.07 -24.90 13.04
N ALA A 147 9.18 -24.23 14.17
CA ALA A 147 9.56 -24.81 15.45
C ALA A 147 8.86 -24.05 16.59
N VAL A 148 8.74 -24.68 17.75
CA VAL A 148 8.27 -24.00 18.96
C VAL A 148 9.14 -22.79 19.24
N GLY A 149 8.50 -21.63 19.50
CA GLY A 149 9.16 -20.36 19.71
C GLY A 149 9.25 -19.46 18.47
N VAL A 150 9.10 -20.01 17.25
CA VAL A 150 9.07 -19.23 16.00
C VAL A 150 7.82 -18.38 15.96
N ILE A 151 7.95 -17.13 15.51
CA ILE A 151 6.82 -16.26 15.20
C ILE A 151 6.37 -16.53 13.77
N VAL A 152 5.08 -16.74 13.60
CA VAL A 152 4.41 -17.01 12.32
C VAL A 152 3.30 -16.02 12.09
N GLU A 153 3.03 -15.75 10.81
CA GLU A 153 1.78 -15.16 10.34
C GLU A 153 0.81 -16.29 10.00
N VAL A 154 -0.41 -16.19 10.50
CA VAL A 154 -1.46 -17.17 10.28
C VAL A 154 -2.65 -16.50 9.63
N LYS A 155 -3.00 -16.94 8.42
CA LYS A 155 -4.21 -16.53 7.70
C LYS A 155 -5.20 -17.67 7.63
N GLY A 156 -6.48 -17.41 7.93
CA GLY A 156 -7.45 -18.50 7.93
C GLY A 156 -8.88 -18.10 8.32
N TYR A 157 -9.73 -19.11 8.42
CA TYR A 157 -11.12 -18.93 8.84
C TYR A 157 -11.25 -19.02 10.36
N LEU A 158 -11.81 -17.98 10.96
CA LEU A 158 -12.19 -17.99 12.37
C LEU A 158 -13.53 -18.71 12.54
N LEU A 159 -13.55 -19.72 13.38
CA LEU A 159 -14.74 -20.49 13.71
C LEU A 159 -15.46 -19.94 14.94
N ASN A 160 -16.76 -20.25 15.07
CA ASN A 160 -17.60 -19.82 16.19
C ASN A 160 -17.15 -20.35 17.57
N ASN A 161 -16.27 -21.37 17.59
CA ASN A 161 -15.65 -21.91 18.79
C ASN A 161 -14.28 -21.24 19.11
N GLY A 162 -13.89 -20.22 18.36
CA GLY A 162 -12.61 -19.48 18.52
C GLY A 162 -11.39 -20.18 17.90
N GLN A 163 -11.56 -21.35 17.27
CA GLN A 163 -10.48 -22.00 16.55
C GLN A 163 -10.27 -21.34 15.17
N VAL A 164 -9.07 -21.51 14.63
CA VAL A 164 -8.70 -21.04 13.30
C VAL A 164 -8.42 -22.23 12.39
N ASN A 165 -9.13 -22.33 11.27
CA ASN A 165 -8.77 -23.24 10.20
C ASN A 165 -7.82 -22.51 9.23
N ALA A 166 -6.53 -22.82 9.31
CA ALA A 166 -5.49 -22.10 8.58
C ALA A 166 -5.57 -22.37 7.07
N ILE A 167 -5.53 -21.31 6.29
CA ILE A 167 -5.35 -21.34 4.83
C ILE A 167 -3.85 -21.23 4.51
N LYS A 168 -3.15 -20.32 5.21
CA LYS A 168 -1.71 -20.08 5.05
C LYS A 168 -1.06 -19.89 6.42
N ILE A 169 0.14 -20.43 6.58
CA ILE A 169 1.04 -20.11 7.70
C ILE A 169 2.42 -19.82 7.14
N GLU A 170 3.00 -18.69 7.53
CA GLU A 170 4.32 -18.25 7.09
C GLU A 170 5.25 -18.00 8.28
N GLY A 171 6.48 -18.52 8.21
CA GLY A 171 7.51 -18.31 9.23
C GLY A 171 8.15 -16.92 9.07
N LYS A 172 8.12 -16.11 10.12
CA LYS A 172 8.61 -14.71 10.07
C LYS A 172 9.90 -14.49 10.88
N VAL A 173 9.95 -14.91 12.14
CA VAL A 173 11.07 -14.63 13.07
C VAL A 173 11.53 -15.88 13.78
N PRO A 174 12.88 -16.12 13.88
CA PRO A 174 13.43 -17.28 14.59
C PRO A 174 13.11 -17.33 16.09
N ALA A 175 13.08 -18.51 16.65
CA ALA A 175 12.82 -18.76 18.08
C ALA A 175 13.82 -18.10 19.05
N THR A 176 14.97 -17.67 18.57
CA THR A 176 16.06 -17.10 19.40
C THR A 176 15.87 -15.63 19.78
N ASN A 177 14.92 -14.92 19.18
CA ASN A 177 14.60 -13.52 19.51
C ASN A 177 13.52 -13.43 20.60
N SER A 178 13.90 -13.68 21.85
CA SER A 178 12.99 -13.70 23.01
C SER A 178 12.46 -12.35 23.47
N ASN A 179 12.82 -11.23 22.83
CA ASN A 179 12.39 -9.88 23.21
C ASN A 179 11.39 -9.22 22.25
N VAL A 180 10.89 -9.95 21.26
CA VAL A 180 9.84 -9.43 20.40
C VAL A 180 8.52 -9.51 21.17
N VAL A 181 8.03 -8.38 21.66
CA VAL A 181 6.67 -8.24 22.18
C VAL A 181 5.75 -8.37 20.94
N THR A 182 5.24 -9.57 20.70
CA THR A 182 4.23 -9.80 19.67
C THR A 182 2.96 -9.10 20.11
N ARG A 183 2.71 -7.92 19.56
CA ARG A 183 1.34 -7.41 19.54
C ARG A 183 0.63 -8.21 18.46
N SER A 184 -0.31 -9.04 18.86
CA SER A 184 -1.16 -9.78 17.93
C SER A 184 -2.09 -8.78 17.24
N PHE A 185 -1.65 -8.17 16.15
CA PHE A 185 -2.56 -7.46 15.26
C PHE A 185 -3.49 -8.49 14.64
N ILE A 186 -4.75 -8.17 14.59
CA ILE A 186 -5.80 -9.02 14.06
C ILE A 186 -6.65 -8.22 13.11
N GLU A 187 -6.90 -8.82 11.96
CA GLU A 187 -7.90 -8.40 10.99
C GLU A 187 -8.95 -9.48 10.87
N PHE A 188 -10.23 -9.12 10.90
CA PHE A 188 -11.31 -10.07 10.66
C PHE A 188 -12.59 -9.38 10.23
N ILE A 189 -13.38 -10.10 9.44
CA ILE A 189 -14.69 -9.68 8.98
C ILE A 189 -15.77 -10.41 9.77
N GLY A 190 -16.78 -9.68 10.22
CA GLY A 190 -17.88 -10.28 10.97
C GLY A 190 -19.15 -9.45 10.98
N ALA A 191 -20.27 -10.10 11.27
CA ALA A 191 -21.53 -9.41 11.47
C ALA A 191 -21.59 -8.77 12.87
N VAL A 192 -22.06 -7.53 12.93
CA VAL A 192 -22.36 -6.85 14.19
C VAL A 192 -23.59 -7.48 14.81
N THR A 193 -23.45 -8.06 16.00
CA THR A 193 -24.55 -8.70 16.73
C THR A 193 -25.03 -7.87 17.93
N ALA A 194 -24.19 -6.96 18.43
CA ALA A 194 -24.59 -5.98 19.45
C ALA A 194 -23.72 -4.71 19.34
N LEU A 195 -24.31 -3.59 19.70
CA LEU A 195 -23.68 -2.27 19.76
C LEU A 195 -23.92 -1.63 21.15
N PRO A 196 -23.02 -0.74 21.60
CA PRO A 196 -23.25 0.05 22.80
C PRO A 196 -24.38 1.07 22.56
N THR A 197 -25.02 1.51 23.64
CA THR A 197 -26.12 2.50 23.59
C THR A 197 -25.64 3.94 23.51
N THR A 198 -24.32 4.16 23.43
CA THR A 198 -23.68 5.49 23.34
C THR A 198 -23.89 6.10 21.96
N THR A 199 -24.07 7.42 21.88
CA THR A 199 -24.34 8.12 20.61
C THR A 199 -23.19 8.10 19.60
N ASN A 200 -21.96 7.86 20.06
CA ASN A 200 -20.74 7.82 19.24
C ASN A 200 -20.21 6.39 19.06
N TYR A 201 -20.98 5.37 19.41
CA TYR A 201 -20.58 3.95 19.28
C TYR A 201 -19.35 3.55 20.11
N VAL A 202 -18.85 4.41 21.01
CA VAL A 202 -17.77 4.09 21.95
C VAL A 202 -18.26 3.09 22.98
N GLY A 203 -17.54 2.01 23.18
CA GLY A 203 -17.89 0.91 24.07
C GLY A 203 -17.67 -0.45 23.40
N ASP A 204 -18.26 -1.48 23.99
CA ASP A 204 -18.08 -2.86 23.53
C ASP A 204 -19.08 -3.21 22.42
N TRP A 205 -18.53 -3.59 21.26
CA TRP A 205 -19.31 -4.19 20.20
C TRP A 205 -19.22 -5.71 20.27
N LYS A 206 -20.22 -6.40 19.71
CA LYS A 206 -20.15 -7.83 19.42
C LYS A 206 -20.11 -8.02 17.91
N VAL A 207 -18.98 -8.52 17.42
CA VAL A 207 -18.72 -8.71 15.99
C VAL A 207 -18.16 -10.10 15.75
N GLY A 208 -18.83 -10.90 14.92
CA GLY A 208 -18.40 -12.26 14.61
C GLY A 208 -18.24 -13.14 15.86
N GLY A 209 -19.05 -12.93 16.89
CA GLY A 209 -18.94 -13.65 18.17
C GLY A 209 -17.89 -13.12 19.15
N ARG A 210 -17.11 -12.11 18.77
CA ARG A 210 -16.04 -11.51 19.60
C ARG A 210 -16.50 -10.21 20.25
N THR A 211 -15.84 -9.85 21.36
CA THR A 211 -15.96 -8.52 21.93
C THR A 211 -14.89 -7.63 21.32
N VAL A 212 -15.33 -6.51 20.79
CA VAL A 212 -14.47 -5.49 20.15
C VAL A 212 -14.60 -4.20 20.96
N HIS A 213 -13.53 -3.78 21.60
CA HIS A 213 -13.47 -2.53 22.36
C HIS A 213 -13.27 -1.36 21.41
N VAL A 214 -14.25 -0.48 21.34
CA VAL A 214 -14.24 0.73 20.52
C VAL A 214 -14.04 1.93 21.43
N ALA A 215 -12.91 2.60 21.29
CA ALA A 215 -12.56 3.80 22.05
C ALA A 215 -12.82 5.07 21.21
N GLU A 216 -12.72 6.26 21.82
CA GLU A 216 -12.82 7.53 21.08
C GLU A 216 -11.80 7.67 19.96
N ARG A 217 -10.62 7.04 20.10
CA ARG A 217 -9.56 7.00 19.09
C ARG A 217 -9.77 5.95 18.00
N THR A 218 -10.73 5.03 18.19
CA THR A 218 -11.05 4.02 17.17
C THR A 218 -11.75 4.71 16.01
N ARG A 219 -11.21 4.56 14.83
CA ARG A 219 -11.82 5.10 13.63
C ARG A 219 -12.88 4.16 13.13
N VAL A 220 -14.08 4.68 12.94
CA VAL A 220 -15.23 3.93 12.43
C VAL A 220 -15.65 4.56 11.11
N ARG A 221 -15.31 3.88 10.01
CA ARG A 221 -15.70 4.27 8.67
C ARG A 221 -17.14 3.84 8.40
N ARG A 222 -18.01 4.79 8.08
CA ARG A 222 -19.45 4.59 7.88
C ARG A 222 -19.94 4.98 6.50
N GLU A 223 -19.03 5.24 5.59
CA GLU A 223 -19.33 5.84 4.29
C GLU A 223 -20.16 4.92 3.41
N ARG A 224 -20.14 3.61 3.67
CA ARG A 224 -20.85 2.59 2.89
C ARG A 224 -22.17 2.16 3.48
N ALA A 225 -22.31 2.22 4.79
CA ALA A 225 -23.53 1.87 5.49
C ALA A 225 -23.54 2.41 6.90
N ALA A 226 -24.75 2.53 7.49
CA ALA A 226 -24.89 2.87 8.88
C ALA A 226 -24.37 1.73 9.77
N VAL A 227 -23.72 2.09 10.87
CA VAL A 227 -23.38 1.15 11.94
C VAL A 227 -24.67 0.70 12.63
N THR A 228 -25.10 -0.51 12.34
CA THR A 228 -26.32 -1.11 12.92
C THR A 228 -26.09 -2.59 13.22
N VAL A 229 -26.88 -3.14 14.12
CA VAL A 229 -26.91 -4.61 14.29
C VAL A 229 -27.31 -5.27 12.98
N GLY A 230 -26.57 -6.30 12.59
CA GLY A 230 -26.71 -6.99 11.31
C GLY A 230 -25.80 -6.45 10.20
N ALA A 231 -25.17 -5.28 10.36
CA ALA A 231 -24.14 -4.82 9.43
C ALA A 231 -22.94 -5.76 9.45
N THR A 232 -22.30 -5.96 8.31
CA THR A 232 -21.00 -6.63 8.23
C THR A 232 -19.91 -5.56 8.32
N VAL A 233 -18.95 -5.81 9.19
CA VAL A 233 -17.83 -4.90 9.43
C VAL A 233 -16.52 -5.66 9.33
N GLU A 234 -15.51 -4.98 8.86
CA GLU A 234 -14.13 -5.39 8.93
C GLU A 234 -13.46 -4.68 10.12
N ILE A 235 -12.72 -5.43 10.91
CA ILE A 235 -12.08 -4.97 12.15
C ILE A 235 -10.59 -5.14 12.03
N TYR A 236 -9.87 -4.04 12.23
CA TYR A 236 -8.42 -4.02 12.44
C TYR A 236 -8.13 -3.62 13.88
N GLY A 237 -7.33 -4.40 14.58
CA GLY A 237 -7.07 -4.11 15.99
C GLY A 237 -5.96 -4.95 16.59
N VAL A 238 -5.84 -4.83 17.91
CA VAL A 238 -4.93 -5.64 18.71
C VAL A 238 -5.75 -6.63 19.55
N GLU A 239 -5.49 -7.91 19.41
CA GLU A 239 -6.11 -8.91 20.27
C GLU A 239 -5.47 -8.89 21.64
N LEU A 240 -6.31 -8.87 22.67
CA LEU A 240 -5.92 -8.89 24.07
C LEU A 240 -5.83 -10.33 24.57
N SER A 241 -5.17 -10.51 25.73
CA SER A 241 -4.93 -11.84 26.31
C SER A 241 -6.20 -12.61 26.69
N ASP A 242 -7.32 -11.91 26.83
CA ASP A 242 -8.64 -12.49 27.11
C ASP A 242 -9.44 -12.82 25.84
N GLY A 243 -8.84 -12.63 24.65
CA GLY A 243 -9.46 -12.89 23.35
C GLY A 243 -10.39 -11.77 22.86
N THR A 244 -10.48 -10.66 23.58
CA THR A 244 -11.16 -9.45 23.10
C THR A 244 -10.24 -8.66 22.16
N VAL A 245 -10.77 -7.72 21.41
CA VAL A 245 -10.04 -6.93 20.42
C VAL A 245 -10.13 -5.45 20.71
N ASP A 246 -9.00 -4.80 20.91
CA ASP A 246 -8.87 -3.33 20.93
C ASP A 246 -8.88 -2.83 19.47
N ALA A 247 -10.03 -2.35 18.99
CA ALA A 247 -10.14 -1.88 17.62
C ALA A 247 -9.33 -0.59 17.41
N LYS A 248 -8.56 -0.59 16.34
CA LYS A 248 -7.89 0.61 15.82
C LYS A 248 -8.73 1.22 14.70
N PHE A 249 -9.28 0.37 13.87
CA PHE A 249 -10.08 0.74 12.72
C PHE A 249 -11.23 -0.24 12.53
N ILE A 250 -12.40 0.28 12.17
CA ILE A 250 -13.60 -0.49 11.83
C ILE A 250 -14.16 0.06 10.54
N GLU A 251 -14.33 -0.80 9.55
CA GLU A 251 -14.98 -0.48 8.32
C GLU A 251 -16.34 -1.17 8.21
N VAL A 252 -17.39 -0.40 7.93
CA VAL A 252 -18.71 -0.98 7.66
C VAL A 252 -18.77 -1.39 6.21
N ALA A 253 -18.60 -2.68 5.93
CA ALA A 253 -18.58 -3.22 4.58
C ALA A 253 -19.97 -3.13 3.92
N HIS A 254 -21.01 -3.53 4.62
CA HIS A 254 -22.41 -3.35 4.17
C HIS A 254 -23.42 -3.37 5.33
N GLY A 255 -24.59 -2.77 5.09
CA GLY A 255 -25.72 -2.80 6.03
C GLY A 255 -26.43 -4.17 6.10
N PRO A 256 -27.37 -4.34 7.02
CA PRO A 256 -28.09 -5.61 7.25
C PRO A 256 -28.88 -6.10 6.04
N THR A 257 -29.25 -5.25 5.13
CA THR A 257 -30.07 -5.51 3.96
C THR A 257 -29.35 -5.08 2.67
N GLY A 258 -28.10 -5.47 2.51
CA GLY A 258 -27.32 -5.56 1.27
C GLY A 258 -27.68 -4.63 0.11
N SER A 259 -27.93 -3.34 0.33
CA SER A 259 -28.06 -2.39 -0.77
C SER A 259 -27.92 -0.96 -0.29
N GLY A 260 -26.79 -0.39 -0.54
CA GLY A 260 -26.54 1.04 -0.41
C GLY A 260 -25.23 1.36 -1.10
N PHE A 261 -25.28 1.59 -2.43
CA PHE A 261 -24.12 2.14 -3.12
C PHE A 261 -24.03 3.62 -2.83
N GLN A 262 -22.86 4.06 -2.40
CA GLN A 262 -22.43 5.40 -2.70
C GLN A 262 -21.49 5.32 -3.90
N THR A 263 -21.74 6.13 -4.91
CA THR A 263 -20.95 6.26 -6.11
C THR A 263 -20.17 7.56 -6.00
N PHE A 264 -18.85 7.48 -6.18
CA PHE A 264 -17.96 8.63 -6.11
C PHE A 264 -17.19 8.78 -7.43
N ASP A 265 -16.67 9.97 -7.68
CA ASP A 265 -15.78 10.17 -8.82
C ASP A 265 -14.51 9.32 -8.66
N ALA A 266 -14.03 8.75 -9.76
CA ALA A 266 -12.82 7.94 -9.76
C ALA A 266 -11.60 8.76 -9.37
N LEU A 267 -10.78 8.22 -8.47
CA LEU A 267 -9.52 8.81 -8.04
C LEU A 267 -8.37 7.88 -8.43
N THR A 268 -7.39 8.40 -9.14
CA THR A 268 -6.14 7.69 -9.45
C THR A 268 -5.03 8.20 -8.55
N SER A 269 -4.46 7.34 -7.73
CA SER A 269 -3.37 7.68 -6.80
C SER A 269 -2.08 7.02 -7.25
N VAL A 270 -1.00 7.80 -7.35
CA VAL A 270 0.31 7.35 -7.81
C VAL A 270 1.42 7.93 -6.93
N ASN A 271 2.55 7.27 -6.90
CA ASN A 271 3.76 7.80 -6.27
C ASN A 271 4.19 9.11 -6.97
N ALA A 272 4.36 10.18 -6.20
CA ALA A 272 4.64 11.50 -6.76
C ALA A 272 6.03 11.63 -7.40
N GLY A 273 6.95 10.70 -7.16
CA GLY A 273 8.30 10.73 -7.72
C GLY A 273 8.42 10.13 -9.12
N ASN A 274 7.55 9.17 -9.47
CA ASN A 274 7.64 8.45 -10.74
C ASN A 274 6.31 8.31 -11.48
N TYR A 275 5.20 8.72 -10.86
CA TYR A 275 3.83 8.59 -11.38
C TYR A 275 3.41 7.16 -11.71
N GLN A 276 3.98 6.19 -11.00
CA GLN A 276 3.59 4.77 -11.10
C GLN A 276 2.72 4.39 -9.88
N GLU A 277 1.98 3.31 -10.05
CA GLU A 277 1.28 2.65 -8.95
C GLU A 277 2.30 2.08 -7.95
N GLY A 278 1.89 1.98 -6.70
CA GLY A 278 2.70 1.45 -5.61
C GLY A 278 3.47 2.53 -4.87
N SER A 279 3.36 2.50 -3.55
CA SER A 279 4.03 3.41 -2.64
C SER A 279 4.27 2.74 -1.29
N ALA A 280 4.52 3.52 -0.25
CA ALA A 280 4.70 3.03 1.12
C ALA A 280 4.17 4.06 2.13
N SER A 281 4.14 3.70 3.41
CA SER A 281 3.89 4.65 4.49
C SER A 281 4.85 5.83 4.42
N SER A 282 4.43 6.99 4.89
CA SER A 282 5.18 8.25 4.87
C SER A 282 5.53 8.79 3.47
N ALA A 283 5.22 8.11 2.38
CA ALA A 283 5.54 8.56 1.02
C ALA A 283 4.66 9.70 0.55
N ILE A 284 5.14 10.44 -0.46
CA ILE A 284 4.40 11.51 -1.12
C ILE A 284 3.64 10.94 -2.30
N ILE A 285 2.33 11.17 -2.32
CA ILE A 285 1.39 10.72 -3.35
C ILE A 285 0.83 11.91 -4.13
N ALA A 286 0.61 11.71 -5.41
CA ALA A 286 -0.21 12.56 -6.26
C ALA A 286 -1.48 11.81 -6.63
N SER A 287 -2.64 12.35 -6.26
CA SER A 287 -3.94 11.80 -6.67
C SER A 287 -4.61 12.72 -7.67
N PHE A 288 -5.15 12.13 -8.72
CA PHE A 288 -5.82 12.80 -9.84
C PHE A 288 -7.29 12.39 -9.92
N GLY A 289 -8.14 13.36 -10.17
CA GLY A 289 -9.60 13.17 -10.28
C GLY A 289 -10.30 14.43 -10.76
N SER A 290 -11.61 14.46 -10.68
CA SER A 290 -12.41 15.64 -11.03
C SER A 290 -13.10 16.21 -9.80
N GLY A 291 -13.25 17.53 -9.72
CA GLY A 291 -14.01 18.19 -8.66
C GLY A 291 -13.46 17.99 -7.24
N LEU A 292 -12.17 17.62 -7.10
CA LEU A 292 -11.56 17.25 -5.83
C LEU A 292 -11.53 18.41 -4.83
N ALA A 293 -11.32 19.65 -5.33
CA ALA A 293 -11.30 20.87 -4.52
C ALA A 293 -12.10 21.99 -5.20
N GLY A 294 -12.51 23.00 -4.42
CA GLY A 294 -13.17 24.20 -4.93
C GLY A 294 -12.21 25.22 -5.58
N GLY A 295 -10.91 25.08 -5.37
CA GLY A 295 -9.87 25.98 -5.85
C GLY A 295 -8.49 25.38 -5.61
N VAL A 296 -7.46 26.20 -5.78
CA VAL A 296 -6.06 25.84 -5.51
C VAL A 296 -5.67 26.35 -4.13
N ASP A 297 -5.09 25.48 -3.30
CA ASP A 297 -4.46 25.85 -2.03
C ASP A 297 -3.18 25.04 -1.81
N VAL A 298 -2.25 25.58 -0.99
CA VAL A 298 -0.93 25.00 -0.73
C VAL A 298 -0.62 25.11 0.75
N ALA A 299 -0.07 24.05 1.34
CA ALA A 299 0.38 24.07 2.73
C ALA A 299 1.45 25.16 2.95
N LYS A 300 1.35 25.89 4.06
CA LYS A 300 2.24 27.02 4.36
C LYS A 300 3.43 26.66 5.25
N GLY A 301 3.50 25.43 5.73
CA GLY A 301 4.55 24.97 6.63
C GLY A 301 4.28 23.60 7.21
N LEU A 302 5.13 23.20 8.16
CA LEU A 302 5.02 21.96 8.92
C LEU A 302 4.54 22.22 10.36
N PRO A 303 3.81 21.27 10.97
CA PRO A 303 3.34 20.01 10.38
C PRO A 303 2.34 20.27 9.24
N LEU A 304 2.26 19.31 8.29
CA LEU A 304 1.28 19.40 7.21
C LEU A 304 -0.15 19.43 7.79
N PRO A 305 -1.03 20.29 7.23
CA PRO A 305 -2.43 20.29 7.62
C PRO A 305 -3.12 19.00 7.11
N THR A 306 -4.06 18.47 7.89
CA THR A 306 -4.93 17.37 7.47
C THR A 306 -6.20 17.85 6.75
N GLU A 307 -6.43 19.15 6.74
CA GLU A 307 -7.45 19.84 5.95
C GLU A 307 -6.85 21.07 5.27
N LEU A 308 -7.05 21.22 3.97
CA LEU A 308 -6.52 22.32 3.16
C LEU A 308 -7.56 22.75 2.14
N GLY A 309 -7.94 24.03 2.12
CA GLY A 309 -8.96 24.55 1.21
C GLY A 309 -10.34 23.85 1.33
N GLY A 310 -10.68 23.36 2.52
CA GLY A 310 -11.90 22.59 2.78
C GLY A 310 -11.84 21.13 2.28
N VAL A 311 -10.64 20.66 1.94
CA VAL A 311 -10.40 19.27 1.48
C VAL A 311 -9.61 18.50 2.53
N SER A 312 -10.00 17.26 2.78
CA SER A 312 -9.22 16.26 3.51
C SER A 312 -9.10 14.97 2.70
N VAL A 313 -7.99 14.28 2.88
CA VAL A 313 -7.74 12.96 2.29
C VAL A 313 -7.58 11.95 3.42
N LEU A 314 -8.29 10.86 3.31
CA LEU A 314 -8.20 9.75 4.27
C LEU A 314 -7.60 8.54 3.56
N ILE A 315 -6.62 7.89 4.20
CA ILE A 315 -6.04 6.61 3.79
C ILE A 315 -6.51 5.58 4.80
N ASP A 316 -7.35 4.65 4.38
CA ASP A 316 -8.05 3.70 5.28
C ASP A 316 -8.72 4.36 6.49
N GLY A 317 -9.17 5.61 6.31
CA GLY A 317 -9.77 6.44 7.36
C GLY A 317 -8.78 7.32 8.11
N ASP A 318 -7.48 7.17 7.93
CA ASP A 318 -6.44 7.98 8.55
C ASP A 318 -6.19 9.27 7.77
N PRO A 319 -6.24 10.45 8.42
CA PRO A 319 -6.04 11.71 7.72
C PRO A 319 -4.59 11.86 7.25
N ALA A 320 -4.44 12.03 5.94
CA ALA A 320 -3.17 12.33 5.29
C ALA A 320 -2.78 13.81 5.49
N GLY A 321 -1.49 14.09 5.57
CA GLY A 321 -0.95 15.45 5.56
C GLY A 321 -0.94 16.02 4.14
N LEU A 322 -1.58 17.16 3.93
CA LEU A 322 -1.79 17.75 2.61
C LEU A 322 -0.70 18.77 2.26
N PHE A 323 -0.10 18.64 1.06
CA PHE A 323 0.82 19.62 0.49
C PHE A 323 0.09 20.61 -0.43
N PHE A 324 -0.81 20.08 -1.27
CA PHE A 324 -1.43 20.81 -2.36
C PHE A 324 -2.80 20.22 -2.67
N VAL A 325 -3.76 21.08 -2.95
CA VAL A 325 -5.09 20.72 -3.44
C VAL A 325 -5.49 21.60 -4.63
N SER A 326 -6.14 21.00 -5.60
CA SER A 326 -6.74 21.66 -6.75
C SER A 326 -7.98 20.87 -7.21
N PRO A 327 -8.79 21.41 -8.12
CA PRO A 327 -9.95 20.67 -8.66
C PRO A 327 -9.59 19.36 -9.35
N GLY A 328 -8.36 19.20 -9.86
CA GLY A 328 -7.91 18.03 -10.62
C GLY A 328 -6.79 17.21 -9.98
N GLN A 329 -6.17 17.71 -8.89
CA GLN A 329 -5.02 17.06 -8.27
C GLN A 329 -4.91 17.39 -6.79
N ILE A 330 -4.52 16.39 -6.00
CA ILE A 330 -4.14 16.54 -4.60
C ILE A 330 -2.79 15.87 -4.39
N ASN A 331 -1.86 16.56 -3.69
CA ASN A 331 -0.62 15.95 -3.22
C ASN A 331 -0.65 15.84 -1.70
N TYR A 332 -0.35 14.66 -1.19
CA TYR A 332 -0.39 14.38 0.24
C TYR A 332 0.70 13.41 0.66
N GLN A 333 0.97 13.37 1.95
CA GLN A 333 1.81 12.36 2.59
C GLN A 333 0.93 11.25 3.13
N VAL A 334 1.27 9.99 2.81
CA VAL A 334 0.65 8.81 3.42
C VAL A 334 0.94 8.83 4.93
N PRO A 335 -0.04 8.52 5.79
CA PRO A 335 0.21 8.37 7.22
C PRO A 335 1.37 7.42 7.53
N GLU A 336 2.13 7.72 8.58
CA GLU A 336 3.32 6.94 8.94
C GLU A 336 2.97 5.52 9.38
N ASP A 337 1.80 5.36 9.97
CA ASP A 337 1.26 4.10 10.48
C ASP A 337 0.38 3.34 9.46
N ALA A 338 0.34 3.78 8.20
CA ALA A 338 -0.36 3.08 7.13
C ALA A 338 0.27 1.71 6.87
N LEU A 339 -0.58 0.68 6.80
CA LEU A 339 -0.15 -0.71 6.63
C LEU A 339 0.04 -1.07 5.15
N PRO A 340 0.96 -2.00 4.83
CA PRO A 340 1.07 -2.57 3.49
C PRO A 340 -0.23 -3.25 3.05
N GLY A 341 -0.59 -3.10 1.77
CA GLY A 341 -1.79 -3.65 1.15
C GLY A 341 -2.50 -2.61 0.29
N ALA A 342 -3.68 -2.97 -0.19
CA ALA A 342 -4.56 -2.06 -0.91
C ALA A 342 -5.25 -1.12 0.08
N ALA A 343 -4.79 0.13 0.15
CA ALA A 343 -5.37 1.15 1.01
C ALA A 343 -6.45 1.94 0.26
N GLN A 344 -7.59 2.17 0.89
CA GLN A 344 -8.62 3.03 0.32
C GLN A 344 -8.25 4.50 0.50
N VAL A 345 -8.25 5.23 -0.59
CA VAL A 345 -8.10 6.69 -0.60
C VAL A 345 -9.47 7.34 -0.72
N THR A 346 -9.87 8.13 0.27
CA THR A 346 -11.12 8.89 0.27
C THR A 346 -10.83 10.38 0.29
N VAL A 347 -11.31 11.10 -0.71
CA VAL A 347 -11.25 12.57 -0.74
C VAL A 347 -12.57 13.13 -0.24
N MET A 348 -12.49 13.95 0.80
CA MET A 348 -13.63 14.67 1.34
C MET A 348 -13.49 16.17 1.05
N ARG A 349 -14.60 16.81 0.70
CA ARG A 349 -14.69 18.26 0.54
C ARG A 349 -15.85 18.79 1.38
N ASN A 350 -15.55 19.73 2.30
CA ASN A 350 -16.52 20.26 3.25
C ASN A 350 -17.31 19.17 4.00
N GLY A 351 -16.60 18.10 4.41
CA GLY A 351 -17.17 16.96 5.12
C GLY A 351 -17.99 15.98 4.29
N GLN A 352 -18.03 16.15 2.97
CA GLN A 352 -18.69 15.23 2.04
C GLN A 352 -17.65 14.49 1.19
N THR A 353 -17.75 13.18 1.07
CA THR A 353 -16.92 12.39 0.15
C THR A 353 -17.22 12.81 -1.29
N VAL A 354 -16.20 13.16 -2.05
CA VAL A 354 -16.30 13.60 -3.46
C VAL A 354 -15.63 12.62 -4.41
N ALA A 355 -14.57 11.92 -3.97
CA ALA A 355 -13.88 10.92 -4.80
C ALA A 355 -13.31 9.78 -3.93
N GLN A 356 -13.20 8.60 -4.52
CA GLN A 356 -12.56 7.45 -3.91
C GLN A 356 -11.69 6.71 -4.93
N GLY A 357 -10.67 6.01 -4.43
CA GLY A 357 -9.77 5.18 -5.22
C GLY A 357 -8.95 4.28 -4.31
N THR A 358 -8.05 3.51 -4.89
CA THR A 358 -7.16 2.60 -4.19
C THR A 358 -5.72 3.05 -4.34
N LEU A 359 -4.91 2.86 -3.31
CA LEU A 359 -3.48 3.06 -3.32
C LEU A 359 -2.81 1.77 -2.82
N GLU A 360 -1.97 1.18 -3.67
CA GLU A 360 -1.17 0.02 -3.27
C GLU A 360 -0.01 0.47 -2.39
N LEU A 361 0.05 -0.02 -1.16
CA LEU A 361 1.13 0.21 -0.22
C LEU A 361 1.96 -1.06 -0.06
N GLY A 362 3.26 -0.96 -0.26
CA GLY A 362 4.22 -1.98 0.12
C GLY A 362 4.98 -1.59 1.38
N ASN A 363 5.86 -2.46 1.87
CA ASN A 363 6.84 -2.07 2.89
C ASN A 363 7.71 -0.92 2.38
N VAL A 364 8.07 -0.98 1.09
CA VAL A 364 8.73 0.10 0.36
C VAL A 364 8.05 0.33 -0.99
N GLY A 365 8.04 1.58 -1.45
CA GLY A 365 7.60 1.99 -2.79
C GLY A 365 8.50 3.10 -3.30
N PRO A 366 9.78 2.78 -3.59
CA PRO A 366 10.82 3.78 -3.75
C PRO A 366 10.73 4.49 -5.10
N SER A 367 10.87 5.82 -5.07
CA SER A 367 11.04 6.62 -6.29
C SER A 367 12.01 7.77 -6.08
N ILE A 368 12.70 8.17 -7.13
CA ILE A 368 13.57 9.35 -7.17
C ILE A 368 12.82 10.47 -7.88
N PHE A 369 12.71 11.64 -7.25
CA PHE A 369 12.16 12.83 -7.90
C PHE A 369 13.05 13.27 -9.05
N THR A 370 12.46 13.85 -10.09
CA THR A 370 13.18 14.42 -11.23
C THR A 370 13.04 15.93 -11.27
N ALA A 371 14.05 16.60 -11.80
CA ALA A 371 14.13 18.05 -11.80
C ALA A 371 12.99 18.75 -12.58
N ASP A 372 12.37 18.04 -13.51
CA ASP A 372 11.23 18.50 -14.32
C ASP A 372 9.89 17.86 -13.91
N SER A 373 9.89 17.09 -12.82
CA SER A 373 8.72 16.36 -12.31
C SER A 373 8.12 15.39 -13.33
N SER A 374 8.93 14.83 -14.24
CA SER A 374 8.47 13.87 -15.27
C SER A 374 8.55 12.41 -14.84
N GLY A 375 9.22 12.12 -13.72
CA GLY A 375 9.55 10.77 -13.30
C GLY A 375 10.72 10.14 -14.06
N THR A 376 11.31 10.84 -15.05
CA THR A 376 12.42 10.38 -15.88
C THR A 376 13.45 11.49 -16.09
N GLY A 377 14.64 11.17 -16.57
CA GLY A 377 15.67 12.17 -16.90
C GLY A 377 16.55 12.57 -15.72
N VAL A 378 16.78 13.88 -15.53
CA VAL A 378 17.72 14.38 -14.51
C VAL A 378 17.10 14.28 -13.11
N PRO A 379 17.78 13.65 -12.12
CA PRO A 379 17.24 13.59 -10.77
C PRO A 379 17.16 14.96 -10.10
N ALA A 380 16.16 15.14 -9.24
CA ALA A 380 16.13 16.22 -8.29
C ALA A 380 17.18 15.97 -7.21
N GLY A 381 18.10 16.91 -7.08
CA GLY A 381 19.21 16.78 -6.13
C GLY A 381 20.35 17.71 -6.44
N VAL A 382 21.47 17.51 -5.76
CA VAL A 382 22.69 18.27 -5.94
C VAL A 382 23.89 17.33 -5.98
N LEU A 383 24.97 17.78 -6.62
CA LEU A 383 26.28 17.15 -6.52
C LEU A 383 27.00 17.76 -5.30
N LEU A 384 27.41 16.94 -4.37
CA LEU A 384 28.41 17.30 -3.35
C LEU A 384 29.79 16.89 -3.85
N ARG A 385 30.63 17.88 -4.10
CA ARG A 385 32.05 17.70 -4.43
C ARG A 385 32.88 17.89 -3.18
N VAL A 386 33.64 16.87 -2.80
CA VAL A 386 34.68 16.96 -1.78
C VAL A 386 36.03 17.05 -2.50
N ARG A 387 36.65 18.21 -2.48
CA ARG A 387 37.93 18.46 -3.15
C ARG A 387 39.08 17.76 -2.41
N ALA A 388 40.20 17.59 -3.09
CA ALA A 388 41.39 16.98 -2.53
C ALA A 388 41.92 17.65 -1.20
N ASN A 389 41.59 18.95 -1.04
CA ASN A 389 41.91 19.70 0.19
C ASN A 389 40.85 19.59 1.31
N GLY A 390 39.81 18.76 1.11
CA GLY A 390 38.71 18.58 2.04
C GLY A 390 37.55 19.61 1.91
N GLN A 391 37.70 20.61 1.05
CA GLN A 391 36.61 21.59 0.83
C GLN A 391 35.39 20.95 0.20
N GLN A 392 34.21 21.20 0.75
CA GLN A 392 32.93 20.74 0.24
C GLN A 392 32.26 21.85 -0.57
N VAL A 393 31.75 21.50 -1.76
CA VAL A 393 31.03 22.41 -2.66
C VAL A 393 29.79 21.69 -3.18
N TYR A 394 28.64 22.34 -3.08
CA TYR A 394 27.40 21.88 -3.69
C TYR A 394 27.23 22.48 -5.08
N GLU A 395 26.99 21.63 -6.06
CA GLU A 395 26.82 22.01 -7.47
C GLU A 395 25.45 21.52 -7.97
N PRO A 396 24.77 22.25 -8.87
CA PRO A 396 23.50 21.82 -9.42
C PRO A 396 23.70 20.62 -10.39
N LEU A 397 22.73 19.69 -10.43
CA LEU A 397 22.67 18.61 -11.42
C LEU A 397 21.95 19.02 -12.70
N SER A 398 21.18 20.10 -12.64
CA SER A 398 20.44 20.65 -13.78
C SER A 398 20.41 22.17 -13.75
N THR A 399 20.11 22.76 -14.91
CA THR A 399 19.74 24.17 -15.05
C THR A 399 18.35 24.27 -15.66
N PHE A 400 17.61 25.31 -15.27
CA PHE A 400 16.28 25.59 -15.79
C PHE A 400 16.30 26.84 -16.65
N ASN A 401 16.10 26.69 -17.95
CA ASN A 401 16.10 27.80 -18.90
C ASN A 401 14.89 27.69 -19.85
N ASN A 402 14.15 28.75 -20.01
CA ASN A 402 13.00 28.83 -20.93
C ASN A 402 12.00 27.67 -20.78
N GLY A 403 11.66 27.30 -19.54
CA GLY A 403 10.71 26.25 -19.28
C GLY A 403 11.26 24.82 -19.46
N LYS A 404 12.57 24.67 -19.73
CA LYS A 404 13.20 23.37 -19.95
C LYS A 404 14.31 23.10 -18.94
N VAL A 405 14.26 21.89 -18.36
CA VAL A 405 15.36 21.35 -17.56
C VAL A 405 16.46 20.82 -18.50
N THR A 406 17.69 21.20 -18.22
CA THR A 406 18.86 20.74 -18.96
C THR A 406 19.88 20.16 -17.98
N PRO A 407 20.41 18.93 -18.22
CA PRO A 407 21.40 18.33 -17.34
C PRO A 407 22.71 19.13 -17.34
N VAL A 408 23.33 19.27 -16.18
CA VAL A 408 24.68 19.78 -16.04
C VAL A 408 25.66 18.62 -16.15
N THR A 409 26.68 18.78 -17.03
CA THR A 409 27.75 17.77 -17.12
C THR A 409 28.71 17.93 -15.95
N ILE A 410 28.81 16.89 -15.13
CA ILE A 410 29.70 16.81 -13.97
C ILE A 410 31.13 16.63 -14.47
N SER A 411 32.02 17.57 -14.16
CA SER A 411 33.45 17.44 -14.45
C SER A 411 34.15 16.75 -13.27
N ARG A 412 35.00 15.78 -13.52
CA ARG A 412 35.82 15.13 -12.51
C ARG A 412 37.22 15.74 -12.50
N ASN A 413 37.65 16.32 -11.39
CA ASN A 413 39.02 16.76 -11.19
C ASN A 413 39.82 15.71 -10.42
N PHE A 414 41.12 15.72 -10.62
CA PHE A 414 42.01 14.78 -9.92
C PHE A 414 41.94 14.96 -8.39
N GLY A 415 41.71 13.87 -7.67
CA GLY A 415 41.62 13.84 -6.22
C GLY A 415 40.28 14.28 -5.61
N ASP A 416 39.30 14.70 -6.43
CA ASP A 416 37.94 15.00 -5.95
C ASP A 416 37.14 13.72 -5.74
N ARG A 417 36.36 13.68 -4.64
CA ARG A 417 35.27 12.72 -4.47
C ARG A 417 33.94 13.38 -4.80
N LEU A 418 33.09 12.66 -5.48
CA LEU A 418 31.81 13.15 -6.01
C LEU A 418 30.66 12.35 -5.42
N PHE A 419 29.66 13.03 -4.87
CA PHE A 419 28.50 12.41 -4.29
C PHE A 419 27.23 13.03 -4.88
N LEU A 420 26.29 12.18 -5.27
CA LEU A 420 24.94 12.59 -5.61
C LEU A 420 24.15 12.64 -4.30
N VAL A 421 23.62 13.79 -3.97
CA VAL A 421 22.62 13.97 -2.91
C VAL A 421 21.26 14.05 -3.60
N LEU A 422 20.51 12.98 -3.54
CA LEU A 422 19.27 12.80 -4.30
C LEU A 422 18.07 12.80 -3.38
N TYR A 423 16.97 13.29 -3.89
CA TYR A 423 15.70 13.32 -3.18
C TYR A 423 14.69 12.40 -3.83
N GLY A 424 13.88 11.78 -3.00
CA GLY A 424 12.83 10.84 -3.42
C GLY A 424 11.80 10.62 -2.34
N THR A 425 11.10 9.52 -2.42
CA THR A 425 10.10 9.13 -1.41
C THR A 425 9.87 7.63 -1.43
N GLY A 426 9.39 7.07 -0.30
CA GLY A 426 8.89 5.70 -0.22
C GLY A 426 9.94 4.62 0.01
N TRP A 427 11.14 4.93 0.49
CA TRP A 427 12.13 3.90 0.87
C TRP A 427 12.36 3.75 2.37
N ARG A 428 11.75 4.58 3.24
CA ARG A 428 11.93 4.53 4.71
C ARG A 428 11.52 3.22 5.37
N GLY A 429 10.63 2.44 4.73
CA GLY A 429 10.19 1.15 5.24
C GLY A 429 11.20 0.01 5.00
N ALA A 430 12.37 0.28 4.41
CA ALA A 430 13.46 -0.70 4.33
C ALA A 430 14.11 -0.89 5.70
N ASP A 431 14.60 -2.10 5.97
CA ASP A 431 15.21 -2.43 7.26
C ASP A 431 16.57 -1.74 7.45
N ASP A 432 16.79 -1.14 8.61
CA ASP A 432 18.11 -0.84 9.14
C ASP A 432 18.69 -2.14 9.73
N THR A 433 19.48 -2.85 8.92
CA THR A 433 20.01 -4.17 9.29
C THR A 433 21.31 -4.10 10.05
N ASP A 434 22.03 -2.97 10.00
CA ASP A 434 23.29 -2.77 10.71
C ASP A 434 23.14 -1.92 11.99
N GLY A 435 21.99 -1.28 12.20
CA GLY A 435 21.67 -0.47 13.36
C GLY A 435 22.48 0.83 13.45
N ASN A 436 23.06 1.26 12.32
CA ASN A 436 23.90 2.45 12.27
C ASN A 436 23.10 3.69 11.83
N ALA A 437 22.55 4.41 12.77
CA ALA A 437 21.74 5.61 12.49
C ALA A 437 22.47 6.69 11.66
N ALA A 438 23.81 6.62 11.51
CA ALA A 438 24.57 7.59 10.71
C ALA A 438 24.45 7.37 9.20
N ASN A 439 24.12 6.15 8.74
CA ASN A 439 23.87 5.82 7.32
C ASN A 439 22.39 5.54 7.05
N GLY A 440 21.54 5.51 8.08
CA GLY A 440 20.12 5.18 7.99
C GLY A 440 19.94 3.74 7.50
N ILE A 441 19.26 3.55 6.38
CA ILE A 441 18.97 2.24 5.75
C ILE A 441 19.85 1.99 4.52
N ALA A 442 21.04 2.58 4.44
CA ALA A 442 21.89 2.57 3.24
C ALA A 442 22.29 1.14 2.79
N GLU A 443 22.45 0.22 3.74
CA GLU A 443 22.82 -1.18 3.50
C GLU A 443 21.70 -1.98 2.82
N SER A 444 20.45 -1.54 2.93
CA SER A 444 19.31 -2.12 2.23
C SER A 444 19.15 -1.60 0.79
N LEU A 445 20.02 -0.68 0.34
CA LEU A 445 20.01 -0.09 -0.99
C LEU A 445 21.21 -0.53 -1.83
N GLU A 446 20.95 -0.91 -3.09
CA GLU A 446 21.98 -1.18 -4.09
C GLU A 446 21.81 -0.21 -5.27
N ALA A 447 22.75 0.74 -5.38
CA ALA A 447 22.77 1.70 -6.49
C ALA A 447 23.73 1.26 -7.61
N THR A 448 23.35 1.52 -8.87
CA THR A 448 24.19 1.32 -10.05
C THR A 448 24.19 2.58 -10.92
N LEU A 449 25.37 2.96 -11.41
CA LEU A 449 25.57 3.99 -12.42
C LEU A 449 26.02 3.30 -13.72
N GLY A 450 25.08 3.14 -14.66
CA GLY A 450 25.24 2.24 -15.78
C GLY A 450 25.44 0.81 -15.26
N ASN A 451 26.59 0.19 -15.60
CA ASN A 451 26.96 -1.15 -15.15
C ASN A 451 27.86 -1.14 -13.91
N THR A 452 28.14 0.02 -13.33
CA THR A 452 29.06 0.14 -12.18
C THR A 452 28.28 0.28 -10.89
N LYS A 453 28.57 -0.60 -9.92
CA LYS A 453 28.03 -0.50 -8.56
C LYS A 453 28.52 0.80 -7.90
N ALA A 454 27.60 1.58 -7.34
CA ALA A 454 27.87 2.85 -6.69
C ALA A 454 27.55 2.74 -5.17
N PRO A 455 28.49 3.09 -4.28
CA PRO A 455 28.24 3.03 -2.86
C PRO A 455 27.13 3.99 -2.42
N VAL A 456 26.15 3.50 -1.68
CA VAL A 456 25.15 4.30 -0.96
C VAL A 456 25.71 4.55 0.43
N LEU A 457 25.92 5.82 0.80
CA LEU A 457 26.52 6.21 2.07
C LEU A 457 25.50 6.67 3.11
N PHE A 458 24.32 6.99 2.66
CA PHE A 458 23.19 7.37 3.47
C PHE A 458 21.89 7.14 2.67
N ALA A 459 20.88 6.64 3.31
CA ALA A 459 19.50 6.66 2.83
C ALA A 459 18.57 6.79 4.04
N GLY A 460 17.57 7.67 3.94
CA GLY A 460 16.63 7.91 5.04
C GLY A 460 15.85 9.18 4.84
N GLU A 461 15.24 9.66 5.92
CA GLU A 461 14.46 10.89 5.91
C GLU A 461 15.31 12.12 5.56
N ALA A 462 14.78 13.00 4.72
CA ALA A 462 15.35 14.33 4.48
C ALA A 462 14.94 15.27 5.62
N PRO A 463 15.88 15.73 6.49
CA PRO A 463 15.51 16.51 7.67
C PRO A 463 14.74 17.78 7.34
N GLY A 464 13.62 18.00 8.01
CA GLY A 464 12.79 19.20 7.88
C GLY A 464 11.84 19.21 6.68
N PHE A 465 11.68 18.06 5.99
CA PHE A 465 10.76 17.92 4.86
C PHE A 465 9.86 16.70 5.07
N ALA A 466 8.56 16.91 5.16
CA ALA A 466 7.60 15.82 5.30
C ALA A 466 7.61 14.91 4.05
N GLY A 467 7.59 13.60 4.25
CA GLY A 467 7.49 12.61 3.17
C GLY A 467 8.69 12.54 2.22
N LEU A 468 9.63 13.47 2.34
CA LEU A 468 10.82 13.51 1.49
C LEU A 468 11.91 12.61 2.06
N ASP A 469 12.47 11.77 1.22
CA ASP A 469 13.61 10.93 1.52
C ASP A 469 14.86 11.45 0.82
N GLN A 470 16.02 11.24 1.43
CA GLN A 470 17.34 11.60 0.89
C GLN A 470 18.19 10.36 0.74
N MET A 471 19.00 10.33 -0.32
CA MET A 471 20.00 9.30 -0.56
C MET A 471 21.31 9.95 -1.00
N ASN A 472 22.44 9.49 -0.45
CA ASN A 472 23.78 9.95 -0.81
C ASN A 472 24.54 8.81 -1.51
N VAL A 473 24.79 8.97 -2.81
CA VAL A 473 25.47 7.95 -3.65
C VAL A 473 26.81 8.46 -4.11
N GLU A 474 27.89 7.75 -3.81
CA GLU A 474 29.23 8.09 -4.31
C GLU A 474 29.35 7.72 -5.79
N ILE A 475 29.85 8.62 -6.63
CA ILE A 475 30.13 8.35 -8.03
C ILE A 475 31.52 7.67 -8.14
N PRO A 476 31.59 6.38 -8.51
CA PRO A 476 32.84 5.67 -8.60
C PRO A 476 33.80 6.27 -9.64
N ASN A 477 35.11 6.10 -9.44
CA ASN A 477 36.09 6.47 -10.44
C ASN A 477 35.89 5.66 -11.73
N GLY A 478 36.11 6.29 -12.89
CA GLY A 478 35.97 5.67 -14.18
C GLY A 478 34.57 5.70 -14.80
N VAL A 479 33.56 6.14 -14.07
CA VAL A 479 32.22 6.37 -14.64
C VAL A 479 32.26 7.67 -15.44
N THR A 480 31.94 7.60 -16.74
CA THR A 480 31.91 8.74 -17.67
C THR A 480 30.79 8.60 -18.68
N GLY A 481 30.43 9.72 -19.34
CA GLY A 481 29.34 9.78 -20.32
C GLY A 481 27.99 10.07 -19.69
N THR A 482 26.93 9.89 -20.45
CA THR A 482 25.56 9.90 -19.90
C THR A 482 25.24 8.52 -19.38
N VAL A 483 25.01 8.43 -18.08
CA VAL A 483 24.78 7.16 -17.38
C VAL A 483 23.43 7.19 -16.65
N THR A 484 22.82 6.01 -16.61
CA THR A 484 21.58 5.80 -15.88
C THR A 484 21.90 5.39 -14.44
N LEU A 485 21.29 6.06 -13.48
CA LEU A 485 21.24 5.62 -12.09
C LEU A 485 19.93 4.85 -11.87
N MET A 486 20.06 3.68 -11.29
CA MET A 486 18.95 2.87 -10.78
C MET A 486 19.31 2.39 -9.38
N VAL A 487 18.30 2.36 -8.50
CA VAL A 487 18.48 1.85 -7.14
C VAL A 487 17.50 0.72 -6.90
N LYS A 488 17.99 -0.33 -6.29
CA LYS A 488 17.21 -1.44 -5.76
C LYS A 488 17.13 -1.26 -4.25
N VAL A 489 15.97 -1.46 -3.69
CA VAL A 489 15.68 -1.40 -2.27
C VAL A 489 15.19 -2.77 -1.83
N ASN A 490 15.81 -3.33 -0.82
CA ASN A 490 15.33 -4.54 -0.14
C ASN A 490 14.24 -4.11 0.86
N ASP A 491 13.05 -4.72 0.76
CA ASP A 491 11.89 -4.38 1.58
C ASP A 491 11.91 -5.00 2.99
N GLY A 492 13.01 -5.65 3.37
CA GLY A 492 13.11 -6.38 4.64
C GLY A 492 12.50 -7.78 4.60
N GLU A 493 11.59 -8.07 3.68
CA GLU A 493 10.97 -9.40 3.49
C GLU A 493 11.67 -10.24 2.40
N GLY A 494 12.71 -9.69 1.78
CA GLY A 494 13.50 -10.34 0.73
C GLY A 494 13.05 -10.01 -0.69
N ASN A 495 12.05 -9.15 -0.87
CA ASN A 495 11.71 -8.62 -2.17
C ASN A 495 12.62 -7.45 -2.53
N ILE A 496 12.88 -7.31 -3.84
CA ILE A 496 13.68 -6.20 -4.36
C ILE A 496 12.78 -5.29 -5.18
N VAL A 497 12.53 -4.10 -4.66
CA VAL A 497 11.79 -3.05 -5.36
C VAL A 497 12.78 -2.08 -6.01
N ARG A 498 12.46 -1.61 -7.23
CA ARG A 498 13.32 -0.69 -7.96
C ARG A 498 12.74 0.70 -8.00
N THR A 499 13.61 1.71 -7.93
CA THR A 499 13.24 3.08 -8.26
C THR A 499 13.02 3.24 -9.76
N ASN A 500 12.39 4.34 -10.18
CA ASN A 500 12.52 4.84 -11.55
C ASN A 500 14.00 5.08 -11.88
N SER A 501 14.30 5.03 -13.17
CA SER A 501 15.65 5.28 -13.71
C SER A 501 15.82 6.78 -13.98
N VAL A 502 16.93 7.35 -13.49
CA VAL A 502 17.30 8.76 -13.73
C VAL A 502 18.67 8.83 -14.40
N THR A 503 19.00 9.93 -15.05
CA THR A 503 20.22 10.07 -15.84
C THR A 503 21.07 11.25 -15.39
N ILE A 504 22.40 11.05 -15.35
CA ILE A 504 23.40 12.08 -15.13
C ILE A 504 24.44 12.07 -16.22
N SER A 505 25.13 13.19 -16.43
CA SER A 505 26.22 13.31 -17.42
C SER A 505 27.54 13.60 -16.71
N ILE A 506 28.60 12.84 -17.01
CA ILE A 506 29.91 12.91 -16.34
C ILE A 506 31.00 12.93 -17.41
N ARG A 507 32.02 13.78 -17.24
CA ARG A 507 33.21 13.86 -18.13
C ARG A 507 34.52 13.89 -17.34
#